data_b5e6a13afb6bc1d56faa550b3f5a59b9
#
_entry.id   b5e6a13afb6bc1d56faa550b3f5a59b9
#
_cell.length_a   1.000
_cell.length_b   1.000
_cell.length_c   1.000
_cell.angle_alpha   90.00
_cell.angle_beta   90.00
_cell.angle_gamma   90.00
#
_symmetry.space_group_name_H-M   'P 1'
#
loop_
_entity.id
_entity.type
_entity.pdbx_description
1 polymer ?
#
loop_
_entity_poly.entity_id
_entity_poly.type
_entity_poly.pdbx_seq_one_letter_code
_entity_poly.pdbx_strand_id
1 'polypeptide(L)'
;LFCLSFYFSSQISTLLTLIILLYFFIQIIYCFKLKNQPILDIFCIASGFLLRGIAGLVAAFLPISPWFLITIGLSALFLVIEKRKAELRLAIDTKLFTRKVLERYSLPLLLRLESCVSTSSFVTYSLWASGPTLGGAKSPWMMITIPFVLFGIFRYQFISDPEEANRLKVRKPLINCEKPEEILLSDLGIRITIIGWILTTL
;
A
#
# COMPACT_ATOMS: atom_id res chain seq x y z
N LEU A 1 -17.28 13.12 -13.75
CA LEU A 1 -15.85 12.99 -13.42
C LEU A 1 -15.13 12.03 -14.37
N PHE A 2 -15.65 10.80 -14.61
CA PHE A 2 -15.00 9.83 -15.51
C PHE A 2 -14.83 10.35 -16.93
N CYS A 3 -15.86 10.94 -17.55
CA CYS A 3 -15.80 11.50 -18.90
C CYS A 3 -14.76 12.64 -19.00
N LEU A 4 -14.67 13.48 -17.97
CA LEU A 4 -13.66 14.53 -17.91
C LEU A 4 -12.24 13.96 -17.80
N SER A 5 -12.05 12.99 -16.92
CA SER A 5 -10.77 12.30 -16.78
C SER A 5 -10.33 11.63 -18.09
N PHE A 6 -11.25 10.98 -18.77
CA PHE A 6 -11.00 10.35 -20.06
C PHE A 6 -10.64 11.38 -21.16
N TYR A 7 -11.36 12.49 -21.23
CA TYR A 7 -11.08 13.54 -22.20
C TYR A 7 -9.69 14.15 -21.97
N PHE A 8 -9.37 14.54 -20.74
CA PHE A 8 -8.05 15.12 -20.44
C PHE A 8 -6.90 14.14 -20.64
N SER A 9 -7.09 12.86 -20.30
CA SER A 9 -6.04 11.85 -20.52
C SER A 9 -5.74 11.62 -21.97
N SER A 10 -6.76 11.69 -22.86
CA SER A 10 -6.58 11.52 -24.30
C SER A 10 -5.76 12.65 -24.93
N GLN A 11 -5.76 13.84 -24.34
CA GLN A 11 -4.94 14.97 -24.78
C GLN A 11 -3.46 14.85 -24.35
N ILE A 12 -3.17 14.07 -23.29
CA ILE A 12 -1.80 13.91 -22.77
C ILE A 12 -1.10 12.74 -23.46
N SER A 13 -1.72 11.54 -23.42
CA SER A 13 -1.12 10.33 -23.99
C SER A 13 -2.16 9.22 -24.17
N THR A 14 -2.06 8.50 -25.28
CA THR A 14 -2.86 7.29 -25.53
C THR A 14 -2.61 6.21 -24.49
N LEU A 15 -1.36 6.07 -24.04
CA LEU A 15 -0.99 5.13 -22.98
C LEU A 15 -1.69 5.46 -21.65
N LEU A 16 -1.74 6.74 -21.26
CA LEU A 16 -2.46 7.19 -20.08
C LEU A 16 -3.94 6.85 -20.15
N THR A 17 -4.54 7.06 -21.31
CA THR A 17 -5.95 6.73 -21.56
C THR A 17 -6.23 5.24 -21.39
N LEU A 18 -5.36 4.37 -21.92
CA LEU A 18 -5.46 2.92 -21.76
C LEU A 18 -5.36 2.49 -20.27
N ILE A 19 -4.45 3.10 -19.49
CA ILE A 19 -4.30 2.82 -18.07
C ILE A 19 -5.57 3.20 -17.32
N ILE A 20 -6.18 4.34 -17.62
CA ILE A 20 -7.43 4.79 -16.98
C ILE A 20 -8.59 3.87 -17.33
N LEU A 21 -8.68 3.42 -18.59
CA LEU A 21 -9.68 2.43 -19.01
C LEU A 21 -9.51 1.10 -18.29
N LEU A 22 -8.26 0.60 -18.19
CA LEU A 22 -7.95 -0.64 -17.47
C LEU A 22 -8.31 -0.52 -15.99
N TYR A 23 -7.97 0.61 -15.37
CA TYR A 23 -8.35 0.91 -13.98
C TYR A 23 -9.87 0.84 -13.79
N PHE A 24 -10.63 1.50 -14.67
CA PHE A 24 -12.09 1.51 -14.61
C PHE A 24 -12.68 0.11 -14.80
N PHE A 25 -12.16 -0.65 -15.75
CA PHE A 25 -12.58 -2.03 -16.00
C PHE A 25 -12.36 -2.94 -14.78
N ILE A 26 -11.19 -2.86 -14.14
CA ILE A 26 -10.89 -3.61 -12.91
C ILE A 26 -11.85 -3.21 -11.78
N GLN A 27 -12.15 -1.91 -11.63
CA GLN A 27 -13.08 -1.44 -10.60
C GLN A 27 -14.51 -1.96 -10.81
N ILE A 28 -14.96 -2.03 -12.05
CA ILE A 28 -16.28 -2.61 -12.39
C ILE A 28 -16.31 -4.08 -11.99
N ILE A 29 -15.33 -4.87 -12.43
CA ILE A 29 -15.26 -6.31 -12.13
C ILE A 29 -15.16 -6.53 -10.61
N TYR A 30 -14.40 -5.70 -9.91
CA TYR A 30 -14.28 -5.72 -8.46
C TYR A 30 -15.65 -5.55 -7.79
N CYS A 31 -16.42 -4.54 -8.21
CA CYS A 31 -17.73 -4.26 -7.62
C CYS A 31 -18.73 -5.42 -7.80
N PHE A 32 -18.71 -6.07 -8.97
CA PHE A 32 -19.67 -7.13 -9.28
C PHE A 32 -19.31 -8.49 -8.70
N LYS A 33 -18.04 -8.89 -8.77
CA LYS A 33 -17.64 -10.27 -8.52
C LYS A 33 -16.49 -10.43 -7.53
N LEU A 34 -15.40 -9.68 -7.69
CA LEU A 34 -14.14 -9.97 -7.03
C LEU A 34 -14.11 -9.57 -5.55
N LYS A 35 -14.91 -8.60 -5.13
CA LYS A 35 -14.99 -8.16 -3.72
C LYS A 35 -15.38 -9.25 -2.73
N ASN A 36 -15.99 -10.36 -3.20
CA ASN A 36 -16.44 -11.48 -2.38
C ASN A 36 -15.48 -12.69 -2.43
N GLN A 37 -14.41 -12.60 -3.22
CA GLN A 37 -13.43 -13.68 -3.39
C GLN A 37 -12.18 -13.38 -2.54
N PRO A 38 -11.80 -14.27 -1.61
CA PRO A 38 -10.58 -14.12 -0.83
C PRO A 38 -9.37 -13.97 -1.74
N ILE A 39 -8.38 -13.23 -1.28
CA ILE A 39 -7.13 -12.92 -2.00
C ILE A 39 -7.36 -12.01 -3.21
N LEU A 40 -8.33 -12.31 -4.08
CA LEU A 40 -8.61 -11.48 -5.26
C LEU A 40 -9.08 -10.07 -4.87
N ASP A 41 -9.83 -9.93 -3.77
CA ASP A 41 -10.22 -8.61 -3.26
C ASP A 41 -9.01 -7.75 -2.88
N ILE A 42 -8.00 -8.36 -2.22
CA ILE A 42 -6.75 -7.69 -1.83
C ILE A 42 -5.96 -7.27 -3.07
N PHE A 43 -5.77 -8.20 -4.02
CA PHE A 43 -5.04 -7.92 -5.25
C PHE A 43 -5.71 -6.87 -6.13
N CYS A 44 -7.05 -6.87 -6.24
CA CYS A 44 -7.78 -5.85 -7.00
C CYS A 44 -7.61 -4.44 -6.42
N ILE A 45 -7.63 -4.30 -5.09
CA ILE A 45 -7.42 -3.00 -4.46
C ILE A 45 -5.97 -2.54 -4.69
N ALA A 46 -5.00 -3.43 -4.48
CA ALA A 46 -3.59 -3.12 -4.68
C ALA A 46 -3.26 -2.77 -6.14
N SER A 47 -3.86 -3.48 -7.11
CA SER A 47 -3.71 -3.15 -8.53
C SER A 47 -4.25 -1.76 -8.88
N GLY A 48 -5.31 -1.32 -8.20
CA GLY A 48 -5.81 0.05 -8.32
C GLY A 48 -4.81 1.11 -7.88
N PHE A 49 -4.06 0.86 -6.80
CA PHE A 49 -2.97 1.74 -6.37
C PHE A 49 -1.79 1.71 -7.33
N LEU A 50 -1.41 0.53 -7.82
CA LEU A 50 -0.34 0.36 -8.79
C LEU A 50 -0.64 1.11 -10.09
N LEU A 51 -1.85 0.98 -10.64
CA LEU A 51 -2.26 1.66 -11.87
C LEU A 51 -2.26 3.18 -11.70
N ARG A 52 -2.64 3.71 -10.53
CA ARG A 52 -2.51 5.15 -10.22
C ARG A 52 -1.06 5.60 -10.23
N GLY A 53 -0.16 4.80 -9.65
CA GLY A 53 1.28 5.07 -9.67
C GLY A 53 1.82 5.11 -11.12
N ILE A 54 1.47 4.12 -11.93
CA ILE A 54 1.87 4.06 -13.35
C ILE A 54 1.29 5.27 -14.13
N ALA A 55 0.02 5.58 -13.91
CA ALA A 55 -0.62 6.73 -14.54
C ALA A 55 0.09 8.04 -14.22
N GLY A 56 0.51 8.24 -12.96
CA GLY A 56 1.29 9.41 -12.56
C GLY A 56 2.65 9.49 -13.24
N LEU A 57 3.39 8.38 -13.34
CA LEU A 57 4.67 8.34 -14.04
C LEU A 57 4.53 8.66 -15.54
N VAL A 58 3.51 8.07 -16.19
CA VAL A 58 3.22 8.30 -17.61
C VAL A 58 2.80 9.74 -17.86
N ALA A 59 1.96 10.32 -17.00
CA ALA A 59 1.52 11.72 -17.11
C ALA A 59 2.67 12.71 -16.93
N ALA A 60 3.64 12.37 -16.07
CA ALA A 60 4.83 13.18 -15.81
C ALA A 60 5.99 12.89 -16.79
N PHE A 61 5.81 12.00 -17.77
CA PHE A 61 6.86 11.57 -18.70
C PHE A 61 8.12 11.05 -18.02
N LEU A 62 7.98 10.43 -16.85
CA LEU A 62 9.09 9.88 -16.08
C LEU A 62 9.41 8.43 -16.50
N PRO A 63 10.68 8.02 -16.42
CA PRO A 63 11.08 6.65 -16.72
C PRO A 63 10.47 5.68 -15.70
N ILE A 64 9.97 4.56 -16.20
CA ILE A 64 9.34 3.52 -15.37
C ILE A 64 10.43 2.53 -14.95
N SER A 65 10.70 2.46 -13.65
CA SER A 65 11.58 1.45 -13.08
C SER A 65 10.76 0.22 -12.67
N PRO A 66 11.13 -1.00 -13.12
CA PRO A 66 10.43 -2.23 -12.73
C PRO A 66 10.44 -2.44 -11.21
N TRP A 67 11.56 -2.21 -10.54
CA TRP A 67 11.69 -2.36 -9.09
C TRP A 67 10.81 -1.39 -8.32
N PHE A 68 10.71 -0.16 -8.81
CA PHE A 68 9.83 0.86 -8.23
C PHE A 68 8.35 0.44 -8.33
N LEU A 69 7.93 -0.09 -9.48
CA LEU A 69 6.55 -0.58 -9.65
C LEU A 69 6.23 -1.76 -8.73
N ILE A 70 7.15 -2.73 -8.64
CA ILE A 70 6.97 -3.87 -7.74
C ILE A 70 6.88 -3.38 -6.29
N THR A 71 7.73 -2.45 -5.89
CA THR A 71 7.71 -1.86 -4.54
C THR A 71 6.38 -1.18 -4.24
N ILE A 72 5.86 -0.35 -5.15
CA ILE A 72 4.53 0.28 -4.99
C ILE A 72 3.43 -0.78 -4.86
N GLY A 73 3.44 -1.79 -5.73
CA GLY A 73 2.45 -2.85 -5.70
C GLY A 73 2.46 -3.64 -4.39
N LEU A 74 3.64 -4.03 -3.92
CA LEU A 74 3.80 -4.75 -2.67
C LEU A 74 3.47 -3.88 -1.45
N SER A 75 3.87 -2.60 -1.44
CA SER A 75 3.50 -1.67 -0.37
C SER A 75 1.98 -1.45 -0.31
N ALA A 76 1.32 -1.37 -1.47
CA ALA A 76 -0.14 -1.31 -1.53
C ALA A 76 -0.79 -2.60 -1.01
N LEU A 77 -0.26 -3.78 -1.37
CA LEU A 77 -0.71 -5.06 -0.83
C LEU A 77 -0.56 -5.11 0.69
N PHE A 78 0.57 -4.67 1.23
CA PHE A 78 0.82 -4.58 2.66
C PHE A 78 -0.27 -3.76 3.37
N LEU A 79 -0.54 -2.54 2.92
CA LEU A 79 -1.56 -1.69 3.51
C LEU A 79 -2.98 -2.28 3.41
N VAL A 80 -3.30 -2.96 2.31
CA VAL A 80 -4.59 -3.62 2.13
C VAL A 80 -4.73 -4.81 3.07
N ILE A 81 -3.67 -5.60 3.27
CA ILE A 81 -3.67 -6.73 4.22
C ILE A 81 -3.85 -6.21 5.65
N GLU A 82 -3.13 -5.14 6.03
CA GLU A 82 -3.27 -4.50 7.33
C GLU A 82 -4.72 -4.04 7.57
N LYS A 83 -5.32 -3.41 6.58
CA LYS A 83 -6.73 -3.03 6.65
C LYS A 83 -7.65 -4.24 6.84
N ARG A 84 -7.43 -5.35 6.13
CA ARG A 84 -8.21 -6.58 6.30
C ARG A 84 -8.02 -7.21 7.69
N LYS A 85 -6.79 -7.15 8.24
CA LYS A 85 -6.53 -7.58 9.64
C LYS A 85 -7.36 -6.77 10.63
N ALA A 86 -7.35 -5.45 10.50
CA ALA A 86 -8.09 -4.55 11.37
C ALA A 86 -9.61 -4.79 11.27
N GLU A 87 -10.16 -4.87 10.05
CA GLU A 87 -11.58 -5.17 9.81
C GLU A 87 -11.97 -6.54 10.39
N LEU A 88 -11.12 -7.58 10.24
CA LEU A 88 -11.39 -8.91 10.78
C LEU A 88 -11.37 -8.93 12.32
N ARG A 89 -10.39 -8.28 12.95
CA ARG A 89 -10.32 -8.15 14.41
C ARG A 89 -11.58 -7.48 14.96
N LEU A 90 -12.00 -6.37 14.36
CA LEU A 90 -13.21 -5.66 14.75
C LEU A 90 -14.46 -6.53 14.56
N ALA A 91 -14.53 -7.29 13.46
CA ALA A 91 -15.66 -8.19 13.20
C ALA A 91 -15.75 -9.32 14.25
N ILE A 92 -14.61 -9.83 14.71
CA ILE A 92 -14.55 -10.85 15.78
C ILE A 92 -15.02 -10.25 17.10
N ASP A 93 -14.57 -9.03 17.46
CA ASP A 93 -14.91 -8.37 18.72
C ASP A 93 -16.38 -7.96 18.77
N THR A 94 -16.91 -7.43 17.67
CA THR A 94 -18.30 -6.96 17.58
C THR A 94 -19.30 -8.04 17.18
N LYS A 95 -18.83 -9.19 16.71
CA LYS A 95 -19.62 -10.28 16.07
C LYS A 95 -20.43 -9.81 14.85
N LEU A 96 -19.99 -8.72 14.21
CA LEU A 96 -20.62 -8.13 13.02
C LEU A 96 -19.64 -8.13 11.86
N PHE A 97 -19.90 -8.98 10.86
CA PHE A 97 -19.09 -9.02 9.64
C PHE A 97 -19.63 -8.00 8.63
N THR A 98 -18.90 -6.94 8.43
CA THR A 98 -19.24 -5.86 7.47
C THR A 98 -19.15 -6.32 6.01
N ARG A 99 -18.35 -7.36 5.75
CA ARG A 99 -18.15 -7.92 4.40
C ARG A 99 -18.14 -9.44 4.46
N LYS A 100 -18.84 -10.07 3.51
CA LYS A 100 -18.88 -11.56 3.39
C LYS A 100 -17.52 -12.20 3.20
N VAL A 101 -16.56 -11.50 2.58
CA VAL A 101 -15.21 -12.04 2.37
C VAL A 101 -14.44 -12.20 3.67
N LEU A 102 -14.75 -11.41 4.72
CA LEU A 102 -14.07 -11.51 6.01
C LEU A 102 -14.32 -12.84 6.72
N GLU A 103 -15.51 -13.44 6.53
CA GLU A 103 -15.84 -14.76 7.08
C GLU A 103 -14.92 -15.89 6.54
N ARG A 104 -14.30 -15.65 5.38
CA ARG A 104 -13.41 -16.61 4.72
C ARG A 104 -11.93 -16.38 5.02
N TYR A 105 -11.60 -15.31 5.74
CA TYR A 105 -10.24 -15.04 6.18
C TYR A 105 -10.02 -15.53 7.60
N SER A 106 -8.83 -16.08 7.87
CA SER A 106 -8.37 -16.32 9.22
C SER A 106 -7.24 -15.35 9.57
N LEU A 107 -7.17 -14.93 10.84
CA LEU A 107 -6.12 -14.05 11.31
C LEU A 107 -4.71 -14.62 11.08
N PRO A 108 -4.43 -15.92 11.33
CA PRO A 108 -3.13 -16.51 11.03
C PRO A 108 -2.75 -16.49 9.54
N LEU A 109 -3.72 -16.56 8.64
CA LEU A 109 -3.46 -16.41 7.21
C LEU A 109 -3.02 -14.99 6.87
N LEU A 110 -3.76 -13.98 7.34
CA LEU A 110 -3.42 -12.58 7.09
C LEU A 110 -2.06 -12.20 7.67
N LEU A 111 -1.70 -12.69 8.85
CA LEU A 111 -0.37 -12.48 9.45
C LEU A 111 0.76 -13.08 8.59
N ARG A 112 0.57 -14.27 8.02
CA ARG A 112 1.55 -14.88 7.11
C ARG A 112 1.68 -14.08 5.80
N LEU A 113 0.57 -13.65 5.23
CA LEU A 113 0.57 -12.83 4.02
C LEU A 113 1.26 -11.48 4.27
N GLU A 114 0.98 -10.85 5.40
CA GLU A 114 1.64 -9.60 5.83
C GLU A 114 3.15 -9.76 5.93
N SER A 115 3.63 -10.79 6.63
CA SER A 115 5.06 -11.05 6.79
C SER A 115 5.75 -11.28 5.43
N CYS A 116 5.13 -12.04 4.53
CA CYS A 116 5.65 -12.26 3.19
C CYS A 116 5.74 -10.95 2.40
N VAL A 117 4.66 -10.17 2.38
CA VAL A 117 4.56 -8.96 1.56
C VAL A 117 5.43 -7.83 2.13
N SER A 118 5.51 -7.66 3.44
CA SER A 118 6.35 -6.63 4.08
C SER A 118 7.84 -6.88 3.80
N THR A 119 8.29 -8.13 3.94
CA THR A 119 9.68 -8.53 3.63
C THR A 119 9.98 -8.31 2.13
N SER A 120 9.07 -8.74 1.25
CA SER A 120 9.24 -8.57 -0.19
C SER A 120 9.27 -7.09 -0.59
N SER A 121 8.42 -6.26 0.01
CA SER A 121 8.39 -4.81 -0.22
C SER A 121 9.70 -4.15 0.21
N PHE A 122 10.24 -4.53 1.37
CA PHE A 122 11.54 -4.04 1.83
C PHE A 122 12.68 -4.44 0.89
N VAL A 123 12.73 -5.70 0.46
CA VAL A 123 13.76 -6.21 -0.46
C VAL A 123 13.70 -5.49 -1.80
N THR A 124 12.51 -5.37 -2.40
CA THR A 124 12.36 -4.68 -3.69
C THR A 124 12.68 -3.19 -3.62
N TYR A 125 12.33 -2.54 -2.50
CA TYR A 125 12.75 -1.16 -2.24
C TYR A 125 14.26 -1.04 -2.16
N SER A 126 14.93 -1.95 -1.45
CA SER A 126 16.39 -1.95 -1.31
C SER A 126 17.08 -2.16 -2.66
N LEU A 127 16.55 -3.04 -3.51
CA LEU A 127 17.04 -3.23 -4.88
C LEU A 127 16.86 -1.98 -5.73
N TRP A 128 15.71 -1.30 -5.62
CA TRP A 128 15.49 -0.03 -6.31
C TRP A 128 16.45 1.06 -5.80
N ALA A 129 16.63 1.18 -4.49
CA ALA A 129 17.48 2.18 -3.87
C ALA A 129 18.98 1.94 -4.12
N SER A 130 19.38 0.71 -4.50
CA SER A 130 20.79 0.34 -4.78
C SER A 130 21.37 1.01 -6.02
N GLY A 131 20.59 1.77 -6.78
CA GLY A 131 21.10 2.61 -7.84
C GLY A 131 20.84 2.11 -9.27
N PRO A 132 21.43 2.78 -10.25
CA PRO A 132 21.08 2.63 -11.66
C PRO A 132 21.52 1.31 -12.30
N THR A 133 22.46 0.60 -11.72
CA THR A 133 23.00 -0.68 -12.27
C THR A 133 21.94 -1.76 -12.41
N LEU A 134 20.90 -1.73 -11.56
CA LEU A 134 19.77 -2.65 -11.59
C LEU A 134 18.47 -2.02 -12.13
N GLY A 135 18.57 -0.87 -12.83
CA GLY A 135 17.39 -0.12 -13.26
C GLY A 135 16.63 0.53 -12.10
N GLY A 136 17.35 0.82 -11.02
CA GLY A 136 16.83 1.47 -9.82
C GLY A 136 16.93 2.99 -9.85
N ALA A 137 17.10 3.59 -8.68
CA ALA A 137 17.21 5.03 -8.48
C ALA A 137 18.43 5.62 -9.18
N LYS A 138 18.32 6.87 -9.64
CA LYS A 138 19.45 7.55 -10.34
C LYS A 138 20.62 7.84 -9.42
N SER A 139 20.38 8.06 -8.13
CA SER A 139 21.39 8.43 -7.14
C SER A 139 21.71 7.25 -6.21
N PRO A 140 22.98 6.90 -6.00
CA PRO A 140 23.39 5.87 -5.04
C PRO A 140 23.11 6.29 -3.57
N TRP A 141 22.96 7.58 -3.30
CA TRP A 141 22.60 8.10 -1.98
C TRP A 141 21.22 7.62 -1.48
N MET A 142 20.37 7.13 -2.40
CA MET A 142 19.09 6.54 -2.05
C MET A 142 19.22 5.31 -1.11
N MET A 143 20.39 4.68 -1.03
CA MET A 143 20.64 3.60 -0.08
C MET A 143 20.51 4.05 1.39
N ILE A 144 20.77 5.33 1.68
CA ILE A 144 20.63 5.89 3.04
C ILE A 144 19.16 5.88 3.49
N THR A 145 18.22 5.84 2.57
CA THR A 145 16.78 5.80 2.87
C THR A 145 16.29 4.42 3.32
N ILE A 146 17.04 3.34 3.05
CA ILE A 146 16.64 1.96 3.37
C ILE A 146 16.30 1.77 4.86
N PRO A 147 17.12 2.24 5.83
CA PRO A 147 16.77 2.11 7.25
C PRO A 147 15.48 2.83 7.63
N PHE A 148 15.18 3.97 7.01
CA PHE A 148 13.94 4.70 7.28
C PHE A 148 12.73 3.90 6.84
N VAL A 149 12.77 3.29 5.64
CA VAL A 149 11.67 2.45 5.16
C VAL A 149 11.48 1.22 6.04
N LEU A 150 12.57 0.54 6.44
CA LEU A 150 12.51 -0.61 7.34
C LEU A 150 11.89 -0.23 8.69
N PHE A 151 12.35 0.86 9.29
CA PHE A 151 11.80 1.36 10.55
C PHE A 151 10.31 1.72 10.39
N GLY A 152 9.93 2.36 9.28
CA GLY A 152 8.54 2.69 8.98
C GLY A 152 7.63 1.46 8.93
N ILE A 153 8.07 0.39 8.26
CA ILE A 153 7.33 -0.88 8.20
C ILE A 153 7.18 -1.49 9.60
N PHE A 154 8.28 -1.60 10.35
CA PHE A 154 8.23 -2.18 11.71
C PHE A 154 7.38 -1.34 12.65
N ARG A 155 7.51 -0.01 12.59
CA ARG A 155 6.71 0.90 13.42
C ARG A 155 5.23 0.80 13.10
N TYR A 156 4.89 0.69 11.81
CA TYR A 156 3.50 0.51 11.39
C TYR A 156 2.93 -0.81 11.91
N GLN A 157 3.64 -1.94 11.73
CA GLN A 157 3.23 -3.25 12.25
C GLN A 157 3.03 -3.23 13.76
N PHE A 158 3.97 -2.60 14.47
CA PHE A 158 3.91 -2.47 15.92
C PHE A 158 2.68 -1.70 16.43
N ILE A 159 2.33 -0.59 15.74
CA ILE A 159 1.15 0.21 16.11
C ILE A 159 -0.15 -0.48 15.71
N SER A 160 -0.13 -1.24 14.61
CA SER A 160 -1.30 -2.00 14.11
C SER A 160 -1.63 -3.20 14.98
N ASP A 161 -0.74 -3.62 15.88
CA ASP A 161 -0.98 -4.73 16.79
C ASP A 161 -1.65 -4.25 18.09
N PRO A 162 -2.91 -4.67 18.38
CA PRO A 162 -3.63 -4.22 19.56
C PRO A 162 -3.00 -4.67 20.88
N GLU A 163 -2.33 -5.84 20.91
CA GLU A 163 -1.69 -6.33 22.13
C GLU A 163 -0.50 -5.43 22.51
N GLU A 164 0.32 -5.08 21.54
CA GLU A 164 1.47 -4.19 21.76
C GLU A 164 1.02 -2.75 22.03
N ALA A 165 0.02 -2.26 21.31
CA ALA A 165 -0.55 -0.93 21.55
C ALA A 165 -1.12 -0.78 22.98
N ASN A 166 -1.77 -1.84 23.51
CA ASN A 166 -2.30 -1.85 24.88
C ASN A 166 -1.18 -1.93 25.94
N ARG A 167 -0.10 -2.69 25.69
CA ARG A 167 1.05 -2.78 26.61
C ARG A 167 1.71 -1.43 26.83
N LEU A 168 1.80 -0.61 25.81
CA LEU A 168 2.44 0.71 25.91
C LEU A 168 1.57 1.80 26.52
N LYS A 169 0.31 1.54 26.88
CA LYS A 169 -0.65 2.59 27.29
C LYS A 169 -0.66 3.77 26.33
N VAL A 170 -0.42 3.51 25.03
CA VAL A 170 -0.55 4.51 23.99
C VAL A 170 -2.00 4.98 24.05
N ARG A 171 -2.18 6.19 24.56
CA ARG A 171 -3.46 6.81 24.88
C ARG A 171 -4.39 6.72 23.68
N LYS A 172 -5.48 6.01 23.85
CA LYS A 172 -6.57 5.60 23.00
C LYS A 172 -6.24 4.31 22.23
N PRO A 173 -7.04 3.26 22.45
CA PRO A 173 -7.11 2.22 21.43
C PRO A 173 -7.35 2.97 20.12
N LEU A 174 -6.48 2.77 19.14
CA LEU A 174 -6.68 3.32 17.81
C LEU A 174 -7.95 2.67 17.27
N ILE A 175 -9.09 3.27 17.63
CA ILE A 175 -10.45 2.84 17.31
C ILE A 175 -10.64 2.79 15.79
N ASN A 176 -9.69 3.34 15.03
CA ASN A 176 -9.72 3.46 13.59
C ASN A 176 -8.51 2.78 12.90
N CYS A 177 -8.08 1.58 13.37
CA CYS A 177 -7.15 0.76 12.58
C CYS A 177 -7.66 0.43 11.17
N GLU A 178 -8.94 0.70 10.89
CA GLU A 178 -9.52 0.59 9.54
C GLU A 178 -8.98 1.62 8.55
N LYS A 179 -8.35 2.70 9.05
CA LYS A 179 -7.83 3.79 8.22
C LYS A 179 -6.31 3.88 8.31
N PRO A 180 -5.58 3.23 7.39
CA PRO A 180 -4.11 3.26 7.38
C PRO A 180 -3.53 4.68 7.38
N GLU A 181 -4.21 5.62 6.74
CA GLU A 181 -3.83 7.03 6.66
C GLU A 181 -3.81 7.72 8.04
N GLU A 182 -4.73 7.38 8.94
CA GLU A 182 -4.76 7.95 10.28
C GLU A 182 -3.56 7.48 11.12
N ILE A 183 -3.15 6.22 10.96
CA ILE A 183 -1.96 5.67 11.62
C ILE A 183 -0.70 6.39 11.13
N LEU A 184 -0.56 6.55 9.81
CA LEU A 184 0.59 7.21 9.19
C LEU A 184 0.75 8.67 9.64
N LEU A 185 -0.37 9.37 9.86
CA LEU A 185 -0.36 10.79 10.20
C LEU A 185 -0.35 11.06 11.71
N SER A 186 -0.79 10.13 12.54
CA SER A 186 -0.91 10.33 14.00
C SER A 186 0.35 9.98 14.78
N ASP A 187 1.14 9.02 14.30
CA ASP A 187 2.33 8.55 15.01
C ASP A 187 3.55 9.44 14.75
N LEU A 188 4.16 9.92 15.84
CA LEU A 188 5.36 10.77 15.76
C LEU A 188 6.54 10.04 15.13
N GLY A 189 6.73 8.75 15.44
CA GLY A 189 7.82 7.94 14.89
C GLY A 189 7.74 7.81 13.38
N ILE A 190 6.55 7.50 12.87
CA ILE A 190 6.32 7.39 11.41
C ILE A 190 6.51 8.75 10.73
N ARG A 191 6.02 9.84 11.33
CA ARG A 191 6.20 11.19 10.78
C ARG A 191 7.67 11.58 10.70
N ILE A 192 8.47 11.32 11.74
CA ILE A 192 9.92 11.58 11.73
C ILE A 192 10.60 10.75 10.63
N THR A 193 10.19 9.50 10.48
CA THR A 193 10.71 8.61 9.43
C THR A 193 10.42 9.15 8.03
N ILE A 194 9.21 9.61 7.78
CA ILE A 194 8.82 10.20 6.48
C ILE A 194 9.62 11.47 6.22
N ILE A 195 9.76 12.35 7.23
CA ILE A 195 10.56 13.58 7.10
C ILE A 195 12.03 13.25 6.82
N GLY A 196 12.62 12.31 7.57
CA GLY A 196 13.98 11.85 7.36
C GLY A 196 14.18 11.26 5.96
N TRP A 197 13.22 10.47 5.48
CA TRP A 197 13.23 9.93 4.13
C TRP A 197 13.20 11.04 3.07
N ILE A 198 12.30 12.04 3.21
CA ILE A 198 12.21 13.18 2.28
C ILE A 198 13.52 13.99 2.27
N LEU A 199 14.09 14.29 3.44
CA LEU A 199 15.33 15.06 3.55
C LEU A 199 16.54 14.35 2.92
N THR A 200 16.53 13.02 2.91
CA THR A 200 17.62 12.24 2.30
C THR A 200 17.43 12.02 0.80
N THR A 201 16.24 12.32 0.25
CA THR A 201 15.94 12.21 -1.18
C THR A 201 16.10 13.54 -1.92
N LEU A 202 16.09 14.67 -1.21
CA LEU A 202 16.32 16.02 -1.75
C LEU A 202 17.81 16.30 -1.90
#